data_681274d0d88f716d74d065afd6c497f4
#
_entry.id   681274d0d88f716d74d065afd6c497f4
#
_cell.length_a   1.000
_cell.length_b   1.000
_cell.length_c   1.000
_cell.angle_alpha   90.00
_cell.angle_beta   90.00
_cell.angle_gamma   90.00
#
_symmetry.space_group_name_H-M   'P 1'
#
loop_
_entity.id
_entity.type
_entity.pdbx_description
1 polymer ?
#
loop_
_entity_poly.entity_id
_entity_poly.type
_entity_poly.pdbx_seq_one_letter_code
_entity_poly.pdbx_strand_id
1 'polypeptide(L)'
;MHTVPITPVRLTAGPLVLRPWAPEDAAVLAALYDDAALRRWTSAPVHDGPSAARWLAEQRHGWETGERLAFAVEEDARPAGHVVLKRPATTAATAEVGYWTAAHARGRGVAPRALTALADWAFTTFARDGLTRLDLLHQVDNTASCRVAAKSGFALSGLLPAAPPDFPLDGHRHIREAPPAT
;
A
#
# COMPACT_ATOMS: atom_id res chain seq x y z
N MET A 1 4.58 16.35 20.81
CA MET A 1 3.74 16.69 19.64
C MET A 1 2.55 15.75 19.65
N HIS A 2 1.33 16.28 19.69
CA HIS A 2 0.13 15.43 19.67
C HIS A 2 -0.13 15.01 18.24
N THR A 3 0.11 13.75 17.94
CA THR A 3 -0.34 13.16 16.69
C THR A 3 -1.87 13.07 16.77
N VAL A 4 -2.56 13.83 15.92
CA VAL A 4 -4.02 13.73 15.86
C VAL A 4 -4.33 12.37 15.23
N PRO A 5 -5.07 11.49 15.92
CA PRO A 5 -5.43 10.19 15.38
C PRO A 5 -6.24 10.40 14.09
N ILE A 6 -5.84 9.71 13.03
CA ILE A 6 -6.54 9.77 11.75
C ILE A 6 -7.73 8.83 11.84
N THR A 7 -8.92 9.38 11.68
CA THR A 7 -10.14 8.56 11.65
C THR A 7 -10.11 7.63 10.44
N PRO A 8 -10.28 6.32 10.63
CA PRO A 8 -10.34 5.38 9.53
C PRO A 8 -11.45 5.74 8.54
N VAL A 9 -11.11 5.71 7.26
CA VAL A 9 -12.02 6.09 6.16
C VAL A 9 -12.23 4.93 5.19
N ARG A 10 -13.28 5.00 4.39
CA ARG A 10 -13.51 4.15 3.22
C ARG A 10 -13.36 4.97 1.96
N LEU A 11 -12.67 4.41 0.95
CA LEU A 11 -12.50 5.03 -0.35
C LEU A 11 -13.18 4.14 -1.41
N THR A 12 -13.62 4.75 -2.49
CA THR A 12 -14.17 4.03 -3.64
C THR A 12 -13.31 4.27 -4.88
N ALA A 13 -13.10 3.22 -5.68
CA ALA A 13 -12.31 3.26 -6.91
C ALA A 13 -13.01 2.42 -8.00
N GLY A 14 -14.06 2.97 -8.62
CA GLY A 14 -14.94 2.21 -9.50
C GLY A 14 -15.62 1.06 -8.74
N PRO A 15 -15.44 -0.21 -9.16
CA PRO A 15 -16.04 -1.36 -8.46
C PRO A 15 -15.34 -1.71 -7.15
N LEU A 16 -14.23 -1.05 -6.81
CA LEU A 16 -13.43 -1.36 -5.64
C LEU A 16 -13.85 -0.51 -4.45
N VAL A 17 -13.79 -1.11 -3.26
CA VAL A 17 -13.89 -0.43 -1.97
C VAL A 17 -12.57 -0.64 -1.23
N LEU A 18 -11.95 0.43 -0.78
CA LEU A 18 -10.79 0.42 0.10
C LEU A 18 -11.28 0.71 1.51
N ARG A 19 -11.10 -0.23 2.43
CA ARG A 19 -11.44 -0.06 3.84
C ARG A 19 -10.28 -0.46 4.73
N PRO A 20 -10.18 0.07 5.95
CA PRO A 20 -9.23 -0.47 6.92
C PRO A 20 -9.39 -1.98 7.09
N TRP A 21 -8.27 -2.67 7.32
CA TRP A 21 -8.30 -4.07 7.71
C TRP A 21 -8.96 -4.23 9.08
N ALA A 22 -9.70 -5.31 9.26
CA ALA A 22 -10.42 -5.63 10.49
C ALA A 22 -9.97 -6.98 11.07
N PRO A 23 -10.12 -7.23 12.39
CA PRO A 23 -9.74 -8.52 12.99
C PRO A 23 -10.42 -9.73 12.34
N GLU A 24 -11.62 -9.55 11.82
CA GLU A 24 -12.42 -10.59 11.14
C GLU A 24 -11.77 -11.06 9.82
N ASP A 25 -10.84 -10.27 9.27
CA ASP A 25 -10.14 -10.62 8.04
C ASP A 25 -9.02 -11.66 8.24
N ALA A 26 -8.74 -12.10 9.47
CA ALA A 26 -7.59 -12.97 9.77
C ALA A 26 -7.59 -14.27 8.96
N ALA A 27 -8.73 -14.94 8.86
CA ALA A 27 -8.84 -16.21 8.14
C ALA A 27 -8.65 -16.03 6.63
N VAL A 28 -9.27 -15.01 6.04
CA VAL A 28 -9.13 -14.72 4.61
C VAL A 28 -7.72 -14.23 4.27
N LEU A 29 -7.11 -13.43 5.13
CA LEU A 29 -5.74 -12.96 4.95
C LEU A 29 -4.74 -14.12 4.97
N ALA A 30 -4.85 -15.05 5.93
CA ALA A 30 -4.02 -16.25 5.98
C ALA A 30 -4.13 -17.07 4.69
N ALA A 31 -5.36 -17.28 4.20
CA ALA A 31 -5.59 -18.01 2.95
C ALA A 31 -5.02 -17.29 1.71
N LEU A 32 -5.07 -15.96 1.66
CA LEU A 32 -4.46 -15.19 0.57
C LEU A 32 -2.94 -15.34 0.53
N TYR A 33 -2.29 -15.48 1.69
CA TYR A 33 -0.84 -15.65 1.80
C TYR A 33 -0.35 -17.08 1.50
N ASP A 34 -1.22 -18.04 1.19
CA ASP A 34 -0.81 -19.33 0.62
C ASP A 34 -0.23 -19.20 -0.81
N ASP A 35 -0.41 -18.04 -1.43
CA ASP A 35 0.17 -17.71 -2.73
C ASP A 35 1.69 -17.45 -2.66
N ALA A 36 2.48 -18.26 -3.36
CA ALA A 36 3.93 -18.17 -3.39
C ALA A 36 4.44 -16.82 -3.96
N ALA A 37 3.73 -16.25 -4.93
CA ALA A 37 4.10 -14.95 -5.50
C ALA A 37 3.90 -13.83 -4.47
N LEU A 38 2.85 -13.89 -3.67
CA LEU A 38 2.62 -12.93 -2.61
C LEU A 38 3.75 -13.00 -1.56
N ARG A 39 4.10 -14.20 -1.12
CA ARG A 39 5.22 -14.41 -0.18
C ARG A 39 6.57 -13.95 -0.73
N ARG A 40 6.78 -14.06 -2.05
CA ARG A 40 8.03 -13.59 -2.68
C ARG A 40 8.18 -12.07 -2.62
N TRP A 41 7.08 -11.33 -2.82
CA TRP A 41 7.12 -9.87 -3.01
C TRP A 41 6.74 -9.07 -1.77
N THR A 42 6.36 -9.74 -0.68
CA THR A 42 6.01 -9.10 0.58
C THR A 42 6.90 -9.59 1.71
N SER A 43 7.18 -8.72 2.66
CA SER A 43 7.91 -9.06 3.89
C SER A 43 6.98 -9.42 5.05
N ALA A 44 5.67 -9.48 4.83
CA ALA A 44 4.71 -9.76 5.90
C ALA A 44 4.83 -11.23 6.37
N PRO A 45 5.02 -11.48 7.66
CA PRO A 45 5.18 -12.83 8.20
C PRO A 45 3.83 -13.53 8.43
N VAL A 46 2.96 -13.53 7.41
CA VAL A 46 1.63 -14.16 7.47
C VAL A 46 1.72 -15.56 6.89
N HIS A 47 1.44 -16.58 7.71
CA HIS A 47 1.47 -17.99 7.33
C HIS A 47 0.38 -18.83 8.01
N ASP A 48 -0.33 -18.26 8.98
CA ASP A 48 -1.44 -18.90 9.72
C ASP A 48 -2.38 -17.83 10.32
N GLY A 49 -3.43 -18.27 10.99
CA GLY A 49 -4.37 -17.38 11.67
C GLY A 49 -3.74 -16.48 12.73
N PRO A 50 -2.92 -17.02 13.66
CA PRO A 50 -2.23 -16.20 14.67
C PRO A 50 -1.30 -15.13 14.08
N SER A 51 -0.53 -15.45 13.07
CA SER A 51 0.35 -14.47 12.39
C SER A 51 -0.46 -13.43 11.62
N ALA A 52 -1.58 -13.82 10.99
CA ALA A 52 -2.50 -12.90 10.37
C ALA A 52 -3.11 -11.92 11.40
N ALA A 53 -3.53 -12.42 12.55
CA ALA A 53 -4.09 -11.57 13.62
C ALA A 53 -3.07 -10.55 14.15
N ARG A 54 -1.80 -10.93 14.31
CA ARG A 54 -0.71 -10.00 14.69
C ARG A 54 -0.51 -8.92 13.62
N TRP A 55 -0.45 -9.32 12.36
CA TRP A 55 -0.30 -8.37 11.25
C TRP A 55 -1.47 -7.38 11.20
N LEU A 56 -2.72 -7.84 11.39
CA LEU A 56 -3.90 -6.98 11.45
C LEU A 56 -3.85 -5.99 12.63
N ALA A 57 -3.37 -6.43 13.79
CA ALA A 57 -3.16 -5.56 14.94
C ALA A 57 -2.14 -4.45 14.65
N GLU A 58 -1.06 -4.76 13.93
CA GLU A 58 -0.07 -3.78 13.48
C GLU A 58 -0.68 -2.76 12.50
N GLN A 59 -1.54 -3.20 11.57
CA GLN A 59 -2.21 -2.26 10.67
C GLN A 59 -3.16 -1.31 11.43
N ARG A 60 -3.90 -1.83 12.42
CA ARG A 60 -4.75 -1.00 13.28
C ARG A 60 -3.91 0.01 14.07
N HIS A 61 -2.81 -0.42 14.67
CA HIS A 61 -1.88 0.48 15.37
C HIS A 61 -1.33 1.56 14.44
N GLY A 62 -1.03 1.22 13.19
CA GLY A 62 -0.61 2.19 12.18
C GLY A 62 -1.64 3.30 11.92
N TRP A 63 -2.94 2.98 11.95
CA TRP A 63 -4.02 3.97 11.89
C TRP A 63 -4.08 4.86 13.14
N GLU A 64 -3.91 4.27 14.32
CA GLU A 64 -3.92 4.99 15.60
C GLU A 64 -2.77 6.00 15.68
N THR A 65 -1.60 5.65 15.17
CA THR A 65 -0.42 6.54 15.13
C THR A 65 -0.37 7.47 13.92
N GLY A 66 -1.12 7.16 12.86
CA GLY A 66 -1.07 7.89 11.59
C GLY A 66 0.17 7.61 10.74
N GLU A 67 0.99 6.65 11.14
CA GLU A 67 2.25 6.34 10.44
C GLU A 67 2.07 5.33 9.29
N ARG A 68 1.02 4.50 9.38
CA ARG A 68 0.76 3.45 8.41
C ARG A 68 -0.75 3.27 8.20
N LEU A 69 -1.24 3.77 7.09
CA LEU A 69 -2.66 3.77 6.74
C LEU A 69 -2.93 2.67 5.71
N ALA A 70 -3.26 1.49 6.20
CA ALA A 70 -3.40 0.28 5.42
C ALA A 70 -4.87 -0.04 5.11
N PHE A 71 -5.15 -0.36 3.85
CA PHE A 71 -6.49 -0.69 3.37
C PHE A 71 -6.53 -2.10 2.79
N ALA A 72 -7.56 -2.86 3.15
CA ALA A 72 -8.05 -3.98 2.36
C ALA A 72 -8.74 -3.41 1.11
N VAL A 73 -8.36 -3.92 -0.05
CA VAL A 73 -9.03 -3.62 -1.31
C VAL A 73 -10.04 -4.70 -1.57
N GLU A 74 -11.31 -4.36 -1.62
CA GLU A 74 -12.40 -5.29 -1.88
C GLU A 74 -12.97 -5.10 -3.29
N GLU A 75 -13.31 -6.22 -3.92
CA GLU A 75 -14.13 -6.29 -5.11
C GLU A 75 -15.27 -7.29 -4.84
N ASP A 76 -16.52 -6.86 -5.03
CA ASP A 76 -17.71 -7.67 -4.71
C ASP A 76 -17.69 -8.21 -3.27
N ALA A 77 -17.35 -7.36 -2.29
CA ALA A 77 -17.24 -7.68 -0.87
C ALA A 77 -16.19 -8.78 -0.54
N ARG A 78 -15.28 -9.09 -1.45
CA ARG A 78 -14.22 -10.06 -1.26
C ARG A 78 -12.85 -9.35 -1.31
N PRO A 79 -11.95 -9.59 -0.35
CA PRO A 79 -10.60 -9.04 -0.41
C PRO A 79 -9.86 -9.46 -1.68
N ALA A 80 -9.50 -8.48 -2.48
CA ALA A 80 -8.81 -8.60 -3.77
C ALA A 80 -7.36 -8.12 -3.71
N GLY A 81 -7.00 -7.38 -2.64
CA GLY A 81 -5.65 -6.85 -2.49
C GLY A 81 -5.50 -5.96 -1.27
N HIS A 82 -4.39 -5.27 -1.24
CA HIS A 82 -3.98 -4.37 -0.19
C HIS A 82 -3.28 -3.15 -0.78
N VAL A 83 -3.52 -1.99 -0.23
CA VAL A 83 -2.72 -0.79 -0.44
C VAL A 83 -2.42 -0.12 0.89
N VAL A 84 -1.29 0.54 0.97
CA VAL A 84 -0.84 1.21 2.20
C VAL A 84 -0.13 2.51 1.90
N LEU A 85 -0.40 3.53 2.72
CA LEU A 85 0.37 4.75 2.81
C LEU A 85 1.24 4.67 4.08
N LYS A 86 2.56 4.80 3.94
CA LYS A 86 3.53 4.80 5.03
C LYS A 86 4.06 6.22 5.21
N ARG A 87 3.84 6.79 6.39
CA ARG A 87 4.20 8.16 6.76
C ARG A 87 5.02 8.15 8.05
N PRO A 88 6.32 7.81 8.01
CA PRO A 88 7.13 7.69 9.22
C PRO A 88 7.29 9.01 9.99
N ALA A 89 6.96 10.14 9.34
CA ALA A 89 6.83 11.44 9.98
C ALA A 89 5.58 12.13 9.44
N THR A 90 4.68 12.56 10.30
CA THR A 90 3.38 13.14 9.90
C THR A 90 3.51 14.48 9.17
N THR A 91 4.68 15.12 9.21
CA THR A 91 4.99 16.38 8.54
C THR A 91 5.98 16.23 7.39
N ALA A 92 6.28 15.01 6.96
CA ALA A 92 7.19 14.79 5.84
C ALA A 92 6.51 15.16 4.51
N ALA A 93 7.27 15.83 3.65
CA ALA A 93 6.83 16.16 2.29
C ALA A 93 6.67 14.93 1.39
N THR A 94 7.25 13.80 1.79
CA THR A 94 7.26 12.54 1.05
C THR A 94 6.71 11.41 1.93
N ALA A 95 5.90 10.54 1.33
CA ALA A 95 5.45 9.28 1.93
C ALA A 95 5.67 8.13 0.95
N GLU A 96 5.69 6.91 1.45
CA GLU A 96 5.81 5.70 0.63
C GLU A 96 4.45 5.03 0.48
N VAL A 97 4.16 4.50 -0.71
CA VAL A 97 3.01 3.63 -0.94
C VAL A 97 3.47 2.21 -1.24
N GLY A 98 2.68 1.24 -0.80
CA GLY A 98 2.88 -0.17 -1.11
C GLY A 98 1.57 -0.85 -1.46
N TYR A 99 1.66 -2.00 -2.13
CA TYR A 99 0.47 -2.76 -2.49
C TYR A 99 0.81 -4.24 -2.74
N TRP A 100 -0.20 -5.06 -2.71
CA TRP A 100 -0.23 -6.38 -3.32
C TRP A 100 -1.64 -6.72 -3.83
N THR A 101 -1.71 -7.67 -4.76
CA THR A 101 -2.97 -8.15 -5.35
C THR A 101 -3.10 -9.65 -5.14
N ALA A 102 -4.27 -10.07 -4.66
CA ALA A 102 -4.61 -11.48 -4.50
C ALA A 102 -4.55 -12.22 -5.84
N ALA A 103 -4.15 -13.50 -5.82
CA ALA A 103 -3.98 -14.30 -7.04
C ALA A 103 -5.21 -14.26 -7.95
N HIS A 104 -6.41 -14.39 -7.39
CA HIS A 104 -7.68 -14.40 -8.14
C HIS A 104 -8.05 -13.04 -8.77
N ALA A 105 -7.40 -11.96 -8.35
CA ALA A 105 -7.71 -10.60 -8.80
C ALA A 105 -6.62 -9.96 -9.68
N ARG A 106 -5.53 -10.69 -9.96
CA ARG A 106 -4.45 -10.22 -10.83
C ARG A 106 -4.92 -10.04 -12.27
N GLY A 107 -4.27 -9.12 -12.99
CA GLY A 107 -4.58 -8.85 -14.39
C GLY A 107 -5.87 -8.06 -14.64
N ARG A 108 -6.62 -7.70 -13.60
CA ARG A 108 -7.93 -7.04 -13.67
C ARG A 108 -7.87 -5.53 -13.39
N GLY A 109 -6.68 -4.98 -13.22
CA GLY A 109 -6.49 -3.55 -12.95
C GLY A 109 -6.81 -3.12 -11.52
N VAL A 110 -6.87 -4.06 -10.57
CA VAL A 110 -7.15 -3.78 -9.15
C VAL A 110 -6.10 -2.86 -8.55
N ALA A 111 -4.81 -3.23 -8.65
CA ALA A 111 -3.72 -2.45 -8.06
C ALA A 111 -3.64 -1.01 -8.61
N PRO A 112 -3.67 -0.75 -9.93
CA PRO A 112 -3.62 0.63 -10.43
C PRO A 112 -4.78 1.49 -9.95
N ARG A 113 -6.01 0.96 -9.93
CA ARG A 113 -7.18 1.71 -9.45
C ARG A 113 -7.06 2.03 -7.96
N ALA A 114 -6.68 1.04 -7.15
CA ALA A 114 -6.53 1.21 -5.71
C ALA A 114 -5.42 2.20 -5.36
N LEU A 115 -4.25 2.12 -6.02
CA LEU A 115 -3.14 3.06 -5.83
C LEU A 115 -3.50 4.48 -6.25
N THR A 116 -4.23 4.65 -7.35
CA THR A 116 -4.70 5.96 -7.79
C THR A 116 -5.62 6.58 -6.74
N ALA A 117 -6.61 5.83 -6.26
CA ALA A 117 -7.53 6.32 -5.23
C ALA A 117 -6.81 6.65 -3.91
N LEU A 118 -5.84 5.81 -3.51
CA LEU A 118 -5.02 6.07 -2.33
C LEU A 118 -4.20 7.36 -2.48
N ALA A 119 -3.56 7.55 -3.63
CA ALA A 119 -2.72 8.72 -3.89
C ALA A 119 -3.54 10.01 -3.91
N ASP A 120 -4.68 10.02 -4.59
CA ASP A 120 -5.58 11.17 -4.67
C ASP A 120 -6.12 11.56 -3.28
N TRP A 121 -6.52 10.57 -2.49
CA TRP A 121 -6.94 10.77 -1.11
C TRP A 121 -5.79 11.30 -0.23
N ALA A 122 -4.60 10.73 -0.35
CA ALA A 122 -3.44 11.14 0.44
C ALA A 122 -3.05 12.59 0.16
N PHE A 123 -2.95 12.98 -1.09
CA PHE A 123 -2.63 14.36 -1.46
C PHE A 123 -3.69 15.37 -1.01
N THR A 124 -4.98 14.98 -1.05
CA THR A 124 -6.05 15.84 -0.55
C THR A 124 -6.04 15.96 0.98
N THR A 125 -5.91 14.83 1.66
CA THR A 125 -6.03 14.75 3.12
C THR A 125 -4.82 15.38 3.81
N PHE A 126 -3.62 15.18 3.29
CA PHE A 126 -2.36 15.61 3.91
C PHE A 126 -1.71 16.81 3.22
N ALA A 127 -2.44 17.52 2.38
CA ALA A 127 -1.97 18.76 1.75
C ALA A 127 -1.49 19.79 2.79
N ARG A 128 -2.25 19.97 3.87
CA ARG A 128 -1.91 20.90 4.96
C ARG A 128 -0.73 20.44 5.81
N ASP A 129 -0.44 19.13 5.82
CA ASP A 129 0.73 18.56 6.47
C ASP A 129 2.00 18.68 5.61
N GLY A 130 1.84 19.20 4.39
CA GLY A 130 2.95 19.42 3.45
C GLY A 130 3.29 18.23 2.56
N LEU A 131 2.43 17.20 2.46
CA LEU A 131 2.67 16.06 1.57
C LEU A 131 2.62 16.50 0.11
N THR A 132 3.74 16.37 -0.60
CA THR A 132 3.88 16.76 -2.01
C THR A 132 4.31 15.62 -2.92
N ARG A 133 4.81 14.51 -2.38
CA ARG A 133 5.32 13.38 -3.17
C ARG A 133 5.01 12.03 -2.53
N LEU A 134 4.69 11.07 -3.39
CA LEU A 134 4.57 9.65 -3.04
C LEU A 134 5.62 8.85 -3.79
N ASP A 135 6.32 7.97 -3.08
CA ASP A 135 7.31 7.03 -3.61
C ASP A 135 6.71 5.62 -3.63
N LEU A 136 6.92 4.88 -4.72
CA LEU A 136 6.61 3.46 -4.85
C LEU A 136 7.91 2.72 -5.15
N LEU A 137 8.28 1.79 -4.30
CA LEU A 137 9.54 1.06 -4.37
C LEU A 137 9.29 -0.43 -4.64
N HIS A 138 10.11 -1.03 -5.49
CA HIS A 138 10.11 -2.48 -5.72
C HIS A 138 11.45 -2.94 -6.31
N GLN A 139 11.77 -4.22 -6.21
CA GLN A 139 12.97 -4.79 -6.82
C GLN A 139 12.88 -4.75 -8.35
N VAL A 140 14.04 -4.60 -9.02
CA VAL A 140 14.13 -4.43 -10.49
C VAL A 140 13.53 -5.59 -11.28
N ASP A 141 13.53 -6.79 -10.74
CA ASP A 141 12.98 -7.99 -11.39
C ASP A 141 11.43 -8.09 -11.26
N ASN A 142 10.80 -7.24 -10.45
CA ASN A 142 9.34 -7.14 -10.37
C ASN A 142 8.78 -6.24 -11.47
N THR A 143 8.85 -6.69 -12.70
CA THR A 143 8.39 -5.94 -13.89
C THR A 143 6.89 -5.66 -13.86
N ALA A 144 6.10 -6.47 -13.15
CA ALA A 144 4.67 -6.23 -12.97
C ALA A 144 4.44 -4.93 -12.20
N SER A 145 5.26 -4.65 -11.18
CA SER A 145 5.18 -3.40 -10.42
C SER A 145 5.54 -2.16 -11.24
N CYS A 146 6.49 -2.25 -12.19
CA CYS A 146 6.74 -1.16 -13.14
C CYS A 146 5.47 -0.80 -13.94
N ARG A 147 4.75 -1.80 -14.43
CA ARG A 147 3.50 -1.58 -15.19
C ARG A 147 2.40 -0.98 -14.32
N VAL A 148 2.28 -1.42 -13.08
CA VAL A 148 1.32 -0.86 -12.12
C VAL A 148 1.68 0.59 -11.79
N ALA A 149 2.94 0.89 -11.50
CA ALA A 149 3.43 2.24 -11.26
C ALA A 149 3.07 3.19 -12.41
N ALA A 150 3.41 2.82 -13.63
CA ALA A 150 3.10 3.63 -14.82
C ALA A 150 1.59 3.89 -14.98
N LYS A 151 0.75 2.86 -14.81
CA LYS A 151 -0.71 2.98 -14.89
C LYS A 151 -1.33 3.82 -13.77
N SER A 152 -0.62 4.00 -12.64
CA SER A 152 -1.07 4.80 -11.50
C SER A 152 -0.45 6.20 -11.46
N GLY A 153 0.25 6.60 -12.53
CA GLY A 153 0.87 7.92 -12.64
C GLY A 153 2.16 8.09 -11.85
N PHE A 154 2.82 6.99 -11.48
CA PHE A 154 4.14 7.01 -10.84
C PHE A 154 5.23 6.86 -11.90
N ALA A 155 5.99 7.92 -12.14
CA ALA A 155 7.11 7.92 -13.09
C ALA A 155 8.36 7.28 -12.47
N LEU A 156 9.12 6.52 -13.28
CA LEU A 156 10.42 6.01 -12.84
C LEU A 156 11.36 7.19 -12.57
N SER A 157 11.90 7.26 -11.37
CA SER A 157 12.75 8.35 -10.89
C SER A 157 14.20 7.94 -10.66
N GLY A 158 14.48 6.67 -10.45
CA GLY A 158 15.84 6.21 -10.23
C GLY A 158 15.96 4.78 -9.75
N LEU A 159 17.20 4.36 -9.54
CA LEU A 159 17.58 3.08 -8.98
C LEU A 159 17.98 3.26 -7.50
N LEU A 160 17.65 2.27 -6.71
CA LEU A 160 18.09 2.13 -5.32
C LEU A 160 19.08 0.97 -5.26
N PRO A 161 20.24 1.14 -4.63
CA PRO A 161 21.19 0.05 -4.45
C PRO A 161 20.58 -1.12 -3.69
N ALA A 162 20.99 -2.33 -4.04
CA ALA A 162 20.68 -3.53 -3.28
C ALA A 162 21.09 -3.35 -1.81
N ALA A 163 20.29 -3.87 -0.90
CA ALA A 163 20.54 -3.83 0.56
C ALA A 163 20.28 -5.23 1.16
N PRO A 164 21.14 -6.22 0.88
CA PRO A 164 20.99 -7.56 1.44
C PRO A 164 21.14 -7.55 2.97
N PRO A 165 20.49 -8.50 3.71
CA PRO A 165 19.77 -9.65 3.14
C PRO A 165 18.34 -9.34 2.67
N ASP A 166 17.72 -8.25 3.11
CA ASP A 166 16.30 -7.98 2.88
C ASP A 166 15.98 -7.64 1.42
N PHE A 167 16.90 -6.93 0.76
CA PHE A 167 16.77 -6.50 -0.64
C PHE A 167 17.99 -6.95 -1.43
N PRO A 168 18.03 -8.21 -1.93
CA PRO A 168 19.21 -8.76 -2.59
C PRO A 168 19.49 -8.17 -3.98
N LEU A 169 18.52 -7.51 -4.59
CA LEU A 169 18.63 -6.85 -5.88
C LEU A 169 18.44 -5.34 -5.75
N ASP A 170 18.91 -4.61 -6.72
CA ASP A 170 18.60 -3.18 -6.86
C ASP A 170 17.08 -2.97 -6.93
N GLY A 171 16.65 -1.79 -6.53
CA GLY A 171 15.26 -1.39 -6.56
C GLY A 171 14.98 -0.28 -7.58
N HIS A 172 13.78 -0.26 -8.12
CA HIS A 172 13.23 0.89 -8.81
C HIS A 172 12.52 1.81 -7.82
N ARG A 173 12.76 3.11 -7.94
CA ARG A 173 11.95 4.14 -7.29
C ARG A 173 11.10 4.83 -8.34
N HIS A 174 9.79 4.74 -8.16
CA HIS A 174 8.82 5.50 -8.93
C HIS A 174 8.22 6.59 -8.04
N ILE A 175 7.94 7.75 -8.61
CA ILE A 175 7.40 8.89 -7.87
C ILE A 175 6.12 9.40 -8.51
N ARG A 176 5.21 9.89 -7.68
CA ARG A 176 4.05 10.68 -8.10
C ARG A 176 4.01 11.95 -7.26
N GLU A 177 3.96 13.09 -7.91
CA GLU A 177 3.85 14.39 -7.26
C GLU A 177 2.39 14.81 -7.10
N ALA A 178 2.13 15.61 -6.08
CA ALA A 178 0.83 16.22 -5.88
C ALA A 178 0.48 17.12 -7.07
N PRO A 179 -0.79 17.18 -7.49
CA PRO A 179 -1.21 18.17 -8.48
C PRO A 179 -0.91 19.58 -7.96
N PRO A 180 -0.63 20.54 -8.87
CA PRO A 180 -0.42 21.92 -8.46
C PRO A 180 -1.63 22.44 -7.70
N ALA A 181 -1.38 23.27 -6.69
CA ALA A 181 -2.46 23.94 -5.95
C ALA A 181 -3.25 24.83 -6.92
N THR A 182 -4.53 24.59 -7.02
CA THR A 182 -5.48 25.45 -7.80
C THR A 182 -5.90 26.67 -6.99
#